data_dafe9aa77e53b93239e2a2d216dbb7b8
#
_entry.id   dafe9aa77e53b93239e2a2d216dbb7b8
#
_cell.length_a   1.000
_cell.length_b   1.000
_cell.length_c   1.000
_cell.angle_alpha   90.00
_cell.angle_beta   90.00
_cell.angle_gamma   90.00
#
_symmetry.space_group_name_H-M   'P 1'
#
loop_
_entity.id
_entity.type
_entity.pdbx_description
1 polymer ?
#
loop_
_entity_poly.entity_id
_entity_poly.type
_entity_poly.pdbx_seq_one_letter_code
_entity_poly.pdbx_strand_id
1 'polypeptide(L)'
;MASRLELQSEFEELLGSRNVYYQPPASTKMAYPAIRYSLKDFDVKSANNMPYLRKPCYEVTLIDKNPDSEFVELIMNIPYCSFDRSYKADNLNHFVFTIYH
;
A
#
# COMPACT_ATOMS: atom_id res chain seq x y z
N MET A 1 2.54 -12.00 -14.69
CA MET A 1 3.05 -10.93 -13.82
C MET A 1 1.90 -10.08 -13.31
N ALA A 2 1.81 -9.91 -12.00
CA ALA A 2 0.74 -9.10 -11.42
C ALA A 2 0.93 -7.63 -11.80
N SER A 3 -0.15 -6.94 -12.08
CA SER A 3 -0.13 -5.54 -12.46
C SER A 3 -0.54 -4.66 -11.27
N ARG A 4 -0.23 -3.36 -11.36
CA ARG A 4 -0.69 -2.40 -10.36
C ARG A 4 -2.22 -2.42 -10.23
N LEU A 5 -2.92 -2.63 -11.33
CA LEU A 5 -4.38 -2.67 -11.32
C LEU A 5 -4.92 -3.85 -10.51
N GLU A 6 -4.21 -4.96 -10.48
CA GLU A 6 -4.57 -6.09 -9.63
C GLU A 6 -4.41 -5.73 -8.16
N LEU A 7 -3.32 -5.05 -7.81
CA LEU A 7 -3.10 -4.57 -6.45
C LEU A 7 -4.18 -3.56 -6.05
N GLN A 8 -4.53 -2.66 -6.95
CA GLN A 8 -5.62 -1.71 -6.74
C GLN A 8 -6.92 -2.42 -6.40
N SER A 9 -7.26 -3.46 -7.17
CA SER A 9 -8.48 -4.23 -6.95
C SER A 9 -8.44 -4.96 -5.60
N GLU A 10 -7.30 -5.50 -5.22
CA GLU A 10 -7.14 -6.14 -3.92
C GLU A 10 -7.39 -5.16 -2.78
N PHE A 11 -6.87 -3.94 -2.89
CA PHE A 11 -7.10 -2.92 -1.86
C PHE A 11 -8.57 -2.51 -1.80
N GLU A 12 -9.22 -2.34 -2.94
CA GLU A 12 -10.64 -1.97 -2.98
C GLU A 12 -11.51 -3.05 -2.35
N GLU A 13 -11.21 -4.30 -2.62
CA GLU A 13 -11.91 -5.43 -2.05
C GLU A 13 -11.69 -5.52 -0.53
N LEU A 14 -10.46 -5.38 -0.11
CA LEU A 14 -10.07 -5.42 1.30
C LEU A 14 -10.73 -4.31 2.09
N LEU A 15 -10.74 -3.11 1.54
CA LEU A 15 -11.30 -1.93 2.20
C LEU A 15 -12.84 -1.91 2.11
N GLY A 16 -13.39 -2.61 1.14
CA GLY A 16 -14.83 -2.61 0.89
C GLY A 16 -15.32 -1.30 0.28
N SER A 17 -14.45 -0.51 -0.33
CA SER A 17 -14.81 0.76 -0.95
C SER A 17 -13.76 1.13 -2.00
N ARG A 18 -14.03 2.20 -2.73
CA ARG A 18 -13.11 2.71 -3.74
C ARG A 18 -12.18 3.80 -3.21
N ASN A 19 -12.02 3.89 -1.90
CA ASN A 19 -11.15 4.90 -1.28
C ASN A 19 -9.69 4.47 -1.36
N VAL A 20 -9.25 4.12 -2.56
CA VAL A 20 -7.87 3.68 -2.85
C VAL A 20 -7.31 4.61 -3.90
N TYR A 21 -6.21 5.28 -3.58
CA TYR A 21 -5.64 6.34 -4.39
C TYR A 21 -4.19 6.02 -4.75
N TYR A 22 -3.89 6.04 -6.05
CA TYR A 22 -2.54 5.82 -6.53
C TYR A 22 -1.89 7.16 -6.86
N GLN A 23 -0.82 7.49 -6.13
CA GLN A 23 -0.06 8.72 -6.31
C GLN A 23 -0.95 9.96 -6.45
N PRO A 24 -1.89 10.18 -5.51
CA PRO A 24 -2.81 11.29 -5.64
C PRO A 24 -2.11 12.64 -5.46
N PRO A 25 -2.58 13.69 -6.13
CA PRO A 25 -2.09 15.03 -5.86
C PRO A 25 -2.39 15.45 -4.42
N ALA A 26 -1.59 16.37 -3.88
CA ALA A 26 -1.78 16.82 -2.50
C ALA A 26 -3.15 17.44 -2.25
N SER A 27 -3.79 17.98 -3.29
CA SER A 27 -5.10 18.59 -3.19
C SER A 27 -6.26 17.59 -3.20
N THR A 28 -5.98 16.29 -3.36
CA THR A 28 -7.03 15.29 -3.41
C THR A 28 -7.73 15.16 -2.06
N LYS A 29 -9.05 15.24 -2.07
CA LYS A 29 -9.85 15.00 -0.87
C LYS A 29 -10.14 13.52 -0.77
N MET A 30 -9.77 12.93 0.36
CA MET A 30 -9.97 11.50 0.60
C MET A 30 -11.08 11.28 1.60
N ALA A 31 -11.88 10.24 1.37
CA ALA A 31 -12.80 9.73 2.39
C ALA A 31 -12.08 8.62 3.17
N TYR A 32 -12.23 8.61 4.47
CA TYR A 32 -11.53 7.66 5.33
C TYR A 32 -12.46 6.59 5.88
N PRO A 33 -11.98 5.35 6.07
CA PRO A 33 -10.62 4.90 5.85
C PRO A 33 -10.22 4.92 4.37
N ALA A 34 -8.94 5.17 4.11
CA ALA A 34 -8.41 5.26 2.75
C ALA A 34 -7.07 4.57 2.66
N ILE A 35 -6.75 4.09 1.47
CA ILE A 35 -5.42 3.57 1.17
C ILE A 35 -4.82 4.45 0.08
N ARG A 36 -3.63 4.97 0.35
CA ARG A 36 -2.84 5.73 -0.60
C ARG A 36 -1.57 4.95 -0.87
N TYR A 37 -1.21 4.77 -2.12
CA TYR A 37 0.01 4.05 -2.42
C TYR A 37 0.74 4.68 -3.61
N SER A 38 2.04 4.44 -3.67
CA SER A 38 2.88 4.96 -4.74
C SER A 38 3.99 3.97 -5.04
N LEU A 39 4.49 4.05 -6.26
CA LEU A 39 5.65 3.26 -6.64
C LEU A 39 6.88 3.85 -5.96
N LYS A 40 7.56 3.03 -5.17
CA LYS A 40 8.74 3.45 -4.43
C LYS A 40 10.02 3.08 -5.18
N ASP A 41 10.06 1.84 -5.67
CA ASP A 41 11.26 1.32 -6.29
C ASP A 41 10.95 0.01 -7.02
N PHE A 42 11.93 -0.51 -7.71
CA PHE A 42 11.88 -1.85 -8.27
C PHE A 42 12.94 -2.69 -7.59
N ASP A 43 12.53 -3.80 -6.99
CA ASP A 43 13.47 -4.75 -6.44
C ASP A 43 13.97 -5.66 -7.55
N VAL A 44 15.27 -5.67 -7.75
CA VAL A 44 15.91 -6.53 -8.74
C VAL A 44 16.41 -7.77 -8.04
N LYS A 45 15.72 -8.87 -8.24
CA LYS A 45 16.17 -10.16 -7.75
C LYS A 45 17.24 -10.69 -8.69
N SER A 46 18.46 -10.85 -8.17
CA SER A 46 19.56 -11.39 -8.94
C SER A 46 19.76 -12.84 -8.55
N ALA A 47 19.43 -13.75 -9.47
CA ALA A 47 19.76 -15.15 -9.31
C ALA A 47 20.83 -15.48 -10.34
N ASN A 48 21.99 -15.93 -9.90
CA ASN A 48 23.12 -16.24 -10.77
C ASN A 48 23.57 -15.02 -11.59
N ASN A 49 23.51 -13.84 -10.98
CA ASN A 49 23.87 -12.57 -11.62
C ASN A 49 23.01 -12.21 -12.83
N MET A 50 21.81 -12.75 -12.87
CA MET A 50 20.86 -12.44 -13.95
C MET A 50 19.71 -11.59 -13.40
N PRO A 51 19.65 -10.29 -13.72
CA PRO A 51 18.63 -9.39 -13.18
C PRO A 51 17.33 -9.46 -13.99
N TYR A 52 16.74 -10.61 -14.12
CA TYR A 52 15.53 -10.76 -14.93
C TYR A 52 14.23 -10.74 -14.14
N LEU A 53 14.31 -10.76 -12.81
CA LEU A 53 13.13 -10.68 -11.96
C LEU A 53 13.08 -9.30 -11.31
N ARG A 54 12.16 -8.48 -11.76
CA ARG A 54 11.93 -7.16 -11.19
C ARG A 54 10.53 -7.11 -10.62
N LYS A 55 10.43 -6.89 -9.32
CA LYS A 55 9.15 -6.68 -8.67
C LYS A 55 9.02 -5.22 -8.29
N PRO A 56 7.93 -4.55 -8.70
CA PRO A 56 7.67 -3.20 -8.22
C PRO A 56 7.51 -3.20 -6.71
N CYS A 57 8.10 -2.21 -6.07
CA CYS A 57 7.97 -2.00 -4.64
C CYS A 57 7.09 -0.79 -4.41
N TYR A 58 5.99 -0.99 -3.70
CA TYR A 58 5.04 0.09 -3.42
C TYR A 58 5.10 0.48 -1.97
N GLU A 59 5.08 1.78 -1.71
CA GLU A 59 4.83 2.30 -0.38
C GLU A 59 3.34 2.52 -0.23
N VAL A 60 2.75 1.85 0.74
CA VAL A 60 1.31 1.84 0.95
C VAL A 60 1.00 2.46 2.30
N THR A 61 0.11 3.44 2.32
CA THR A 61 -0.30 4.08 3.56
C THR A 61 -1.80 3.90 3.75
N LEU A 62 -2.17 3.24 4.82
CA LEU A 62 -3.55 3.18 5.28
C LEU A 62 -3.79 4.37 6.20
N ILE A 63 -4.83 5.14 5.93
CA ILE A 63 -5.20 6.30 6.72
C ILE A 63 -6.58 6.04 7.33
N ASP A 64 -6.67 6.03 8.64
CA ASP A 64 -7.91 5.74 9.35
C ASP A 64 -8.03 6.62 10.59
N LYS A 65 -9.25 6.95 10.94
CA LYS A 65 -9.54 7.67 12.20
C LYS A 65 -9.39 6.76 13.40
N ASN A 66 -9.52 5.45 13.19
CA ASN A 66 -9.41 4.46 14.24
C ASN A 66 -7.94 4.04 14.43
N PRO A 67 -7.35 4.25 15.62
CA PRO A 67 -5.96 3.84 15.87
C PRO A 67 -5.79 2.31 15.87
N ASP A 68 -6.86 1.57 16.09
CA ASP A 68 -6.86 0.12 16.09
C ASP A 68 -7.57 -0.42 14.83
N SER A 69 -7.24 0.14 13.69
CA SER A 69 -7.88 -0.22 12.43
C SER A 69 -7.73 -1.70 12.12
N GLU A 70 -8.86 -2.36 11.83
CA GLU A 70 -8.88 -3.77 11.44
C GLU A 70 -8.20 -4.01 10.09
N PHE A 71 -8.09 -2.97 9.27
CA PHE A 71 -7.50 -3.10 7.93
C PHE A 71 -5.98 -3.30 7.98
N VAL A 72 -5.33 -2.98 9.09
CA VAL A 72 -3.90 -3.18 9.25
C VAL A 72 -3.54 -4.66 9.05
N GLU A 73 -4.23 -5.56 9.75
CA GLU A 73 -3.97 -6.98 9.62
C GLU A 73 -4.31 -7.51 8.23
N LEU A 74 -5.38 -6.98 7.64
CA LEU A 74 -5.78 -7.40 6.31
C LEU A 74 -4.72 -7.03 5.26
N ILE A 75 -4.13 -5.85 5.40
CA ILE A 75 -3.05 -5.42 4.51
C ILE A 75 -1.80 -6.26 4.74
N MET A 76 -1.49 -6.55 6.00
CA MET A 76 -0.31 -7.35 6.34
C MET A 76 -0.41 -8.79 5.84
N ASN A 77 -1.61 -9.27 5.57
CA ASN A 77 -1.81 -10.61 5.02
C ASN A 77 -1.56 -10.67 3.51
N ILE A 78 -1.37 -9.54 2.86
CA ILE A 78 -1.01 -9.51 1.43
C ILE A 78 0.40 -10.07 1.29
N PRO A 79 0.65 -10.98 0.32
CA PRO A 79 1.99 -11.53 0.14
C PRO A 79 3.04 -10.45 -0.08
N TYR A 80 4.21 -10.67 0.49
CA TYR A 80 5.38 -9.77 0.39
C TYR A 80 5.13 -8.37 0.94
N CYS A 81 4.26 -8.28 1.93
CA CYS A 81 3.98 -7.04 2.66
C CYS A 81 4.77 -7.01 3.96
N SER A 82 5.37 -5.88 4.26
CA SER A 82 6.00 -5.65 5.55
C SER A 82 5.53 -4.31 6.11
N PHE A 83 5.36 -4.26 7.44
CA PHE A 83 5.01 -3.04 8.12
C PHE A 83 6.25 -2.17 8.28
N ASP A 84 6.15 -0.91 7.93
CA ASP A 84 7.27 0.03 8.04
C ASP A 84 7.15 0.85 9.32
N ARG A 85 6.12 1.69 9.41
CA ARG A 85 5.94 2.58 10.56
C ARG A 85 4.49 3.06 10.66
N SER A 86 4.18 3.68 11.78
CA SER A 86 2.90 4.37 11.93
C SER A 86 3.15 5.75 12.53
N TYR A 87 2.26 6.69 12.23
CA TYR A 87 2.32 8.02 12.80
C TYR A 87 0.93 8.65 12.75
N LYS A 88 0.76 9.75 13.47
CA LYS A 88 -0.50 10.49 13.50
C LYS A 88 -0.28 11.88 12.91
N ALA A 89 -1.13 12.26 11.98
CA ALA A 89 -1.11 13.58 11.36
C ALA A 89 -2.54 14.01 11.06
N ASP A 90 -2.86 15.27 11.33
CA ASP A 90 -4.19 15.85 11.09
C ASP A 90 -5.33 15.05 11.76
N ASN A 91 -5.06 14.53 12.98
CA ASN A 91 -5.98 13.68 13.74
C ASN A 91 -6.31 12.36 13.03
N LEU A 92 -5.48 11.94 12.10
CA LEU A 92 -5.63 10.67 11.37
C LEU A 92 -4.43 9.78 11.64
N ASN A 93 -4.69 8.49 11.77
CA ASN A 93 -3.65 7.50 12.00
C ASN A 93 -3.17 6.98 10.65
N HIS A 94 -1.86 7.03 10.42
CA HIS A 94 -1.22 6.60 9.20
C HIS A 94 -0.42 5.34 9.49
N PHE A 95 -0.67 4.27 8.73
CA PHE A 95 0.06 3.01 8.85
C PHE A 95 0.76 2.76 7.51
N VAL A 96 2.08 2.74 7.54
CA VAL A 96 2.88 2.64 6.32
C VAL A 96 3.42 1.25 6.16
N PHE A 97 3.24 0.70 4.97
CA PHE A 97 3.67 -0.64 4.60
C PHE A 97 4.50 -0.59 3.33
N THR A 98 5.31 -1.61 3.14
CA THR A 98 6.04 -1.83 1.90
C THR A 98 5.55 -3.15 1.31
N ILE A 99 5.14 -3.11 0.06
CA ILE A 99 4.62 -4.29 -0.64
C ILE A 99 5.38 -4.47 -1.96
N TYR A 100 5.88 -5.67 -2.16
CA TYR A 100 6.45 -6.09 -3.45
C TYR A 100 5.38 -6.87 -4.20
N HIS A 101 4.98 -6.34 -5.33
CA HIS A 101 3.85 -6.94 -6.06
C HIS A 101 4.21 -7.24 -7.54
#